data_18ac0d601b427da2fb536eac90f757c4
#
_entry.id   18ac0d601b427da2fb536eac90f757c4
#
_cell.length_a   1.000
_cell.length_b   1.000
_cell.length_c   1.000
_cell.angle_alpha   90.00
_cell.angle_beta   90.00
_cell.angle_gamma   90.00
#
_symmetry.space_group_name_H-M   'P 1'
#
loop_
_entity.id
_entity.type
_entity.pdbx_description
1 polymer ?
#
loop_
_entity_poly.entity_id
_entity_poly.type
_entity_poly.pdbx_seq_one_letter_code
_entity_poly.pdbx_strand_id
1 'polypeptide(L)'
;MSTSTKPFIPNGTAYVDGDYVPLSEARLPLMDWGFLHGDVTYDVIHVWKNRFFRLDTHFDRFFRNVDRLYLDADVDRDGLATILAECVHR
;
A
#
# COMPACT_ATOMS: atom_id res chain seq x y z
N MET A 1 -3.65 26.23 19.14
CA MET A 1 -3.12 26.01 18.66
C MET A 1 -3.00 25.62 17.57
N SER A 2 -2.94 25.38 17.16
CA SER A 2 -2.58 24.78 16.26
C SER A 2 -2.24 25.36 15.15
N THR A 3 -1.30 25.07 14.67
CA THR A 3 -0.94 25.58 13.46
C THR A 3 -1.84 25.03 12.49
N SER A 4 -2.16 25.73 11.57
CA SER A 4 -2.99 25.26 10.52
C SER A 4 -2.20 24.62 9.40
N THR A 5 -0.98 24.21 9.65
CA THR A 5 -0.17 23.61 8.63
C THR A 5 -0.76 22.27 8.24
N LYS A 6 -1.17 22.14 7.01
CA LYS A 6 -1.66 20.87 6.49
C LYS A 6 -0.49 20.00 6.11
N PRO A 7 -0.57 18.68 6.34
CA PRO A 7 0.47 17.79 5.87
C PRO A 7 0.54 17.83 4.35
N PHE A 8 1.75 17.69 3.83
CA PHE A 8 1.94 17.58 2.41
C PHE A 8 1.44 16.22 1.94
N ILE A 9 0.55 16.21 0.97
CA ILE A 9 0.04 14.98 0.37
C ILE A 9 0.44 15.02 -1.09
N PRO A 10 1.39 14.17 -1.51
CA PRO A 10 1.82 14.16 -2.91
C PRO A 10 0.71 13.65 -3.81
N ASN A 11 0.79 14.00 -5.08
CA ASN A 11 -0.09 13.43 -6.07
C ASN A 11 0.20 11.94 -6.20
N GLY A 12 -0.85 11.16 -6.37
CA GLY A 12 -0.69 9.73 -6.51
C GLY A 12 -2.02 9.03 -6.41
N THR A 13 -1.97 7.71 -6.50
CA THR A 13 -3.14 6.86 -6.43
C THR A 13 -2.97 5.82 -5.34
N ALA A 14 -4.01 5.59 -4.57
CA ALA A 14 -4.06 4.53 -3.58
C ALA A 14 -5.11 3.50 -3.99
N TYR A 15 -4.92 2.27 -3.54
CA TYR A 15 -5.92 1.21 -3.68
C TYR A 15 -6.39 0.86 -2.27
N VAL A 16 -7.64 1.14 -1.96
CA VAL A 16 -8.20 0.95 -0.63
C VAL A 16 -9.57 0.29 -0.76
N ASP A 17 -9.77 -0.80 -0.06
CA ASP A 17 -11.05 -1.52 -0.03
C ASP A 17 -11.61 -1.83 -1.43
N GLY A 18 -10.75 -2.21 -2.35
CA GLY A 18 -11.17 -2.57 -3.69
C GLY A 18 -11.29 -1.42 -4.67
N ASP A 19 -11.01 -0.20 -4.25
CA ASP A 19 -11.16 0.97 -5.10
C ASP A 19 -9.85 1.72 -5.28
N TYR A 20 -9.62 2.20 -6.50
CA TYR A 20 -8.52 3.12 -6.80
C TYR A 20 -9.00 4.53 -6.54
N VAL A 21 -8.32 5.24 -5.67
CA VAL A 21 -8.70 6.61 -5.29
C VAL A 21 -7.50 7.52 -5.34
N PRO A 22 -7.69 8.83 -5.52
CA PRO A 22 -6.59 9.78 -5.35
C PRO A 22 -6.00 9.64 -3.96
N LEU A 23 -4.68 9.79 -3.85
CA LEU A 23 -4.01 9.62 -2.56
C LEU A 23 -4.59 10.54 -1.48
N SER A 24 -5.02 11.73 -1.86
CA SER A 24 -5.63 12.69 -0.93
C SER A 24 -6.95 12.20 -0.33
N GLU A 25 -7.58 11.21 -0.94
CA GLU A 25 -8.86 10.65 -0.48
C GLU A 25 -8.70 9.30 0.20
N ALA A 26 -7.48 8.76 0.28
CA ALA A 26 -7.24 7.49 0.94
C ALA A 26 -7.43 7.63 2.44
N ARG A 27 -8.15 6.70 3.04
CA ARG A 27 -8.46 6.72 4.46
C ARG A 27 -8.35 5.33 5.05
N LEU A 28 -7.97 5.25 6.31
CA LEU A 28 -8.07 4.03 7.10
C LEU A 28 -9.17 4.21 8.13
N PRO A 29 -10.01 3.19 8.33
CA PRO A 29 -10.97 3.24 9.44
C PRO A 29 -10.23 3.35 10.78
N LEU A 30 -10.72 4.18 11.68
CA LEU A 30 -10.10 4.36 12.98
C LEU A 30 -10.07 3.06 13.78
N MET A 31 -11.07 2.21 13.60
CA MET A 31 -11.19 0.94 14.30
C MET A 31 -10.53 -0.23 13.58
N ASP A 32 -9.68 0.04 12.58
CA ASP A 32 -8.96 -1.01 11.90
C ASP A 32 -8.06 -1.77 12.87
N TRP A 33 -8.15 -3.10 12.85
CA TRP A 33 -7.39 -3.96 13.78
C TRP A 33 -5.89 -3.73 13.66
N GLY A 34 -5.36 -3.70 12.44
CA GLY A 34 -3.93 -3.50 12.24
C GLY A 34 -3.47 -2.16 12.77
N PHE A 35 -4.26 -1.10 12.55
CA PHE A 35 -3.93 0.22 13.04
C PHE A 35 -3.91 0.27 14.56
N LEU A 36 -4.91 -0.34 15.21
CA LEU A 36 -5.03 -0.31 16.67
C LEU A 36 -4.03 -1.21 17.38
N HIS A 37 -3.65 -2.32 16.77
CA HIS A 37 -2.83 -3.35 17.41
C HIS A 37 -1.44 -3.50 16.84
N GLY A 38 -1.11 -2.75 15.79
CA GLY A 38 0.20 -2.81 15.19
C GLY A 38 0.47 -4.05 14.35
N ASP A 39 -0.57 -4.83 14.02
CA ASP A 39 -0.43 -6.02 13.19
C ASP A 39 -0.41 -5.63 11.71
N VAL A 40 0.66 -4.95 11.30
CA VAL A 40 0.80 -4.47 9.94
C VAL A 40 2.17 -4.83 9.40
N THR A 41 2.26 -4.95 8.09
CA THR A 41 3.53 -5.03 7.40
C THR A 41 3.49 -4.11 6.19
N TYR A 42 4.65 -3.68 5.74
CA TYR A 42 4.71 -2.83 4.55
C TYR A 42 6.00 -3.10 3.80
N ASP A 43 6.00 -2.65 2.55
CA ASP A 43 7.19 -2.68 1.73
C ASP A 43 7.17 -1.46 0.80
N VAL A 44 8.33 -1.08 0.31
CA VAL A 44 8.48 0.07 -0.58
C VAL A 44 9.27 -0.39 -1.80
N ILE A 45 8.73 -0.11 -2.98
CA ILE A 45 9.31 -0.55 -4.23
C ILE A 45 9.58 0.69 -5.10
N HIS A 46 10.82 0.81 -5.56
CA HIS A 46 11.17 1.89 -6.48
C HIS A 46 10.57 1.65 -7.85
N VAL A 47 10.08 2.73 -8.46
CA VAL A 47 9.56 2.72 -9.82
C VAL A 47 10.36 3.73 -10.63
N TRP A 48 10.89 3.28 -11.78
CA TRP A 48 11.64 4.13 -12.68
C TRP A 48 11.17 3.87 -14.11
N LYS A 49 10.76 4.92 -14.78
CA LYS A 49 10.26 4.82 -16.17
C LYS A 49 9.19 3.72 -16.32
N ASN A 50 8.23 3.71 -15.39
CA ASN A 50 7.12 2.75 -15.32
C ASN A 50 7.57 1.29 -15.10
N ARG A 51 8.76 1.08 -14.57
CA ARG A 51 9.24 -0.26 -14.24
C ARG A 51 9.51 -0.36 -12.74
N PHE A 52 9.09 -1.49 -12.18
CA PHE A 52 9.37 -1.80 -10.79
C PHE A 52 10.77 -2.36 -10.64
N PHE A 53 11.49 -1.87 -9.65
CA PHE A 53 12.83 -2.37 -9.36
C PHE A 53 12.72 -3.55 -8.41
N ARG A 54 13.19 -4.72 -8.86
CA ARG A 54 13.24 -5.97 -8.08
C ARG A 54 11.89 -6.35 -7.46
N LEU A 55 10.83 -6.31 -8.26
CA LEU A 55 9.48 -6.61 -7.80
C LEU A 55 9.38 -7.99 -7.13
N ASP A 56 9.96 -9.03 -7.74
CA ASP A 56 9.89 -10.39 -7.20
C ASP A 56 10.54 -10.48 -5.81
N THR A 57 11.68 -9.84 -5.61
CA THR A 57 12.37 -9.83 -4.32
C THR A 57 11.52 -9.15 -3.25
N HIS A 58 10.89 -8.02 -3.61
CA HIS A 58 10.00 -7.33 -2.69
C HIS A 58 8.78 -8.17 -2.36
N PHE A 59 8.19 -8.84 -3.35
CA PHE A 59 7.04 -9.70 -3.11
C PHE A 59 7.40 -10.90 -2.23
N ASP A 60 8.57 -11.51 -2.44
CA ASP A 60 9.02 -12.62 -1.59
C ASP A 60 9.07 -12.18 -0.13
N ARG A 61 9.64 -11.02 0.13
CA ARG A 61 9.73 -10.48 1.49
C ARG A 61 8.36 -10.09 2.05
N PHE A 62 7.56 -9.42 1.24
CA PHE A 62 6.24 -8.96 1.68
C PHE A 62 5.35 -10.14 2.07
N PHE A 63 5.23 -11.14 1.20
CA PHE A 63 4.35 -12.29 1.48
C PHE A 63 4.90 -13.18 2.58
N ARG A 64 6.22 -13.23 2.76
CA ARG A 64 6.80 -13.91 3.92
C ARG A 64 6.37 -13.24 5.22
N ASN A 65 6.34 -11.92 5.25
CA ASN A 65 5.91 -11.18 6.43
C ASN A 65 4.41 -11.30 6.66
N VAL A 66 3.62 -11.33 5.60
CA VAL A 66 2.18 -11.60 5.70
C VAL A 66 1.95 -12.94 6.38
N ASP A 67 2.68 -13.98 5.97
CA ASP A 67 2.56 -15.31 6.57
C ASP A 67 3.00 -15.31 8.03
N ARG A 68 4.11 -14.64 8.35
CA ARG A 68 4.63 -14.58 9.72
C ARG A 68 3.67 -13.93 10.69
N LEU A 69 2.92 -12.95 10.24
CA LEU A 69 1.97 -12.21 11.06
C LEU A 69 0.56 -12.82 10.99
N TYR A 70 0.41 -13.94 10.27
CA TYR A 70 -0.90 -14.58 10.07
C TYR A 70 -1.92 -13.63 9.46
N LEU A 71 -1.46 -12.72 8.60
CA LEU A 71 -2.33 -11.78 7.90
C LEU A 71 -2.87 -12.42 6.63
N ASP A 72 -4.02 -11.94 6.20
CA ASP A 72 -4.59 -12.29 4.91
C ASP A 72 -4.56 -11.04 4.03
N ALA A 73 -3.74 -11.06 3.01
CA ALA A 73 -3.63 -9.92 2.10
C ALA A 73 -4.83 -9.84 1.13
N ASP A 74 -5.63 -10.92 1.05
CA ASP A 74 -6.80 -11.00 0.20
C ASP A 74 -6.50 -10.86 -1.30
N VAL A 75 -5.24 -10.95 -1.67
CA VAL A 75 -4.79 -10.95 -3.06
C VAL A 75 -3.56 -11.85 -3.18
N ASP A 76 -3.38 -12.46 -4.35
CA ASP A 76 -2.15 -13.19 -4.64
C ASP A 76 -1.11 -12.28 -5.29
N ARG A 77 0.04 -12.86 -5.67
CA ARG A 77 1.14 -12.09 -6.26
C ARG A 77 0.71 -11.40 -7.56
N ASP A 78 0.00 -12.12 -8.42
CA ASP A 78 -0.44 -11.58 -9.71
C ASP A 78 -1.47 -10.47 -9.51
N GLY A 79 -2.40 -10.66 -8.59
CA GLY A 79 -3.37 -9.64 -8.23
C GLY A 79 -2.72 -8.38 -7.70
N LEU A 80 -1.75 -8.54 -6.80
CA LEU A 80 -1.03 -7.40 -6.24
C LEU A 80 -0.22 -6.67 -7.32
N ALA A 81 0.45 -7.42 -8.21
CA ALA A 81 1.20 -6.81 -9.31
C ALA A 81 0.29 -5.99 -10.21
N THR A 82 -0.90 -6.48 -10.51
CA THR A 82 -1.89 -5.76 -11.31
C THR A 82 -2.33 -4.46 -10.63
N ILE A 83 -2.60 -4.53 -9.33
CA ILE A 83 -2.99 -3.35 -8.55
C ILE A 83 -1.89 -2.29 -8.54
N LEU A 84 -0.66 -2.71 -8.29
CA LEU A 84 0.47 -1.78 -8.27
C LEU A 84 0.70 -1.13 -9.64
N ALA A 85 0.62 -1.91 -10.71
CA ALA A 85 0.77 -1.39 -12.05
C ALA A 85 -0.31 -0.35 -12.37
N GLU A 86 -1.54 -0.60 -11.95
CA GLU A 86 -2.63 0.35 -12.17
C GLU A 86 -2.42 1.62 -11.36
N CYS A 87 -1.94 1.52 -10.13
CA CYS A 87 -1.64 2.69 -9.30
C CYS A 87 -0.56 3.57 -9.95
N VAL A 88 0.47 2.96 -10.51
CA VAL A 88 1.55 3.70 -11.18
C VAL A 88 1.04 4.33 -12.47
N HIS A 89 0.17 3.63 -13.19
CA HIS A 89 -0.36 4.11 -14.45
C HIS A 89 -1.27 5.33 -14.27
N ARG A 90 -1.98 5.40 -13.18
CA ARG A 90 -2.86 6.54 -12.89
C ARG A 90 -2.04 7.74 -12.44
#